data_25f1e60da8b103bcf87154a0f59794f3
#
_entry.id   25f1e60da8b103bcf87154a0f59794f3
#
_cell.length_a   1.000
_cell.length_b   1.000
_cell.length_c   1.000
_cell.angle_alpha   90.00
_cell.angle_beta   90.00
_cell.angle_gamma   90.00
#
_symmetry.space_group_name_H-M   'P 1'
#
loop_
_entity.id
_entity.type
_entity.pdbx_description
1 polymer ?
#
loop_
_entity_poly.entity_id
_entity_poly.type
_entity_poly.pdbx_seq_one_letter_code
_entity_poly.pdbx_strand_id
1 'polypeptide(L)'
;GIRVNGINPDGVVRGSGIFAGGWGAQRAAVYGVPESELGAFYAKRTLLGREVLPEHVAAAVFVLTAGELSLTTGLHIPVDAGVAAAFLR
;
A
#
# COMPACT_ATOMS: atom_id res chain seq x y z
N GLY A 1 -2.28 3.08 28.74
CA GLY A 1 -2.23 1.86 28.05
C GLY A 1 -2.84 1.85 26.66
N ILE A 2 -2.58 2.87 25.81
CA ILE A 2 -3.03 2.87 24.42
C ILE A 2 -1.83 2.61 23.52
N ARG A 3 -1.97 1.65 22.60
CA ARG A 3 -0.97 1.38 21.56
C ARG A 3 -1.35 2.14 20.29
N VAL A 4 -0.34 2.67 19.59
CA VAL A 4 -0.53 3.39 18.33
C VAL A 4 0.50 2.85 17.33
N ASN A 5 0.02 2.25 16.25
CA ASN A 5 0.85 1.74 15.18
C ASN A 5 0.35 2.27 13.84
N GLY A 6 1.20 2.27 12.85
CA GLY A 6 0.88 2.77 11.53
C GLY A 6 1.07 1.73 10.44
N ILE A 7 0.38 1.94 9.33
CA ILE A 7 0.52 1.15 8.12
C ILE A 7 0.85 2.09 6.99
N ASN A 8 1.87 1.75 6.22
CA ASN A 8 2.32 2.53 5.07
C ASN A 8 2.07 1.71 3.79
N PRO A 9 0.86 1.79 3.21
CA PRO A 9 0.57 1.06 1.99
C PRO A 9 1.15 1.76 0.77
N ASP A 10 1.46 1.00 -0.26
CA ASP A 10 1.65 1.55 -1.59
C ASP A 10 0.31 2.08 -2.13
N GLY A 11 0.34 2.75 -3.27
CA GLY A 11 -0.89 3.22 -3.89
C GLY A 11 -1.81 2.04 -4.23
N VAL A 12 -2.95 1.96 -3.57
CA VAL A 12 -3.93 0.90 -3.82
C VAL A 12 -4.84 1.38 -4.96
N VAL A 13 -4.57 0.88 -6.16
CA VAL A 13 -5.28 1.35 -7.37
C VAL A 13 -6.68 0.74 -7.43
N ARG A 14 -6.77 -0.59 -7.32
CA ARG A 14 -8.06 -1.28 -7.39
C ARG A 14 -8.70 -1.39 -6.02
N GLY A 15 -9.99 -1.12 -5.96
CA GLY A 15 -10.76 -1.26 -4.75
C GLY A 15 -10.60 -0.11 -3.76
N SER A 16 -9.87 0.94 -4.13
CA SER A 16 -9.67 2.14 -3.32
C SER A 16 -10.21 3.35 -4.06
N GLY A 17 -10.68 4.35 -3.33
CA GLY A 17 -11.13 5.60 -3.90
C GLY A 17 -10.03 6.63 -4.16
N ILE A 18 -8.77 6.32 -3.83
CA ILE A 18 -7.69 7.32 -3.90
C ILE A 18 -7.41 7.80 -5.32
N PHE A 19 -7.63 6.93 -6.31
CA PHE A 19 -7.41 7.28 -7.71
C PHE A 19 -8.69 7.67 -8.45
N ALA A 20 -9.77 7.90 -7.72
CA ALA A 20 -11.03 8.36 -8.30
C ALA A 20 -10.98 9.84 -8.68
N GLY A 21 -12.00 10.35 -9.34
CA GLY A 21 -12.14 11.77 -9.67
C GLY A 21 -11.07 12.29 -10.61
N GLY A 22 -10.55 11.46 -11.52
CA GLY A 22 -9.53 11.85 -12.49
C GLY A 22 -8.09 11.72 -11.99
N TRP A 23 -7.86 11.44 -10.71
CA TRP A 23 -6.52 11.29 -10.17
C TRP A 23 -5.78 10.13 -10.83
N GLY A 24 -6.46 8.99 -11.04
CA GLY A 24 -5.86 7.84 -11.71
C GLY A 24 -5.40 8.17 -13.13
N ALA A 25 -6.25 8.87 -13.90
CA ALA A 25 -5.89 9.28 -15.26
C ALA A 25 -4.70 10.24 -15.26
N GLN A 26 -4.65 11.18 -14.31
CA GLN A 26 -3.54 12.12 -14.18
C GLN A 26 -2.23 11.42 -13.87
N ARG A 27 -2.26 10.46 -12.92
CA ARG A 27 -1.06 9.69 -12.57
C ARG A 27 -0.60 8.81 -13.71
N ALA A 28 -1.53 8.16 -14.41
CA ALA A 28 -1.20 7.35 -15.58
C ALA A 28 -0.53 8.19 -16.66
N ALA A 29 -1.02 9.39 -16.90
CA ALA A 29 -0.42 10.31 -17.88
C ALA A 29 1.01 10.69 -17.50
N VAL A 30 1.26 10.96 -16.21
CA VAL A 30 2.61 11.28 -15.71
C VAL A 30 3.57 10.11 -15.95
N TYR A 31 3.11 8.87 -15.75
CA TYR A 31 3.94 7.68 -15.94
C TYR A 31 3.99 7.20 -17.40
N GLY A 32 3.19 7.79 -18.29
CA GLY A 32 3.15 7.41 -19.70
C GLY A 32 2.50 6.06 -19.95
N VAL A 33 1.52 5.66 -19.13
CA VAL A 33 0.80 4.40 -19.28
C VAL A 33 -0.71 4.66 -19.40
N PRO A 34 -1.47 3.75 -20.04
CA PRO A 34 -2.93 3.83 -19.98
C PRO A 34 -3.43 3.69 -18.54
N GLU A 35 -4.53 4.38 -18.20
CA GLU A 35 -5.10 4.30 -16.86
C GLU A 35 -5.41 2.85 -16.46
N SER A 36 -5.88 2.04 -17.40
CA SER A 36 -6.19 0.63 -17.16
C SER A 36 -4.97 -0.22 -16.76
N GLU A 37 -3.76 0.28 -17.00
CA GLU A 37 -2.51 -0.41 -16.67
C GLU A 37 -1.80 0.20 -15.46
N LEU A 38 -2.44 1.13 -14.77
CA LEU A 38 -1.81 1.81 -13.64
C LEU A 38 -1.47 0.83 -12.52
N GLY A 39 -2.36 -0.11 -12.21
CA GLY A 39 -2.09 -1.14 -11.21
C GLY A 39 -0.88 -2.00 -11.57
N ALA A 40 -0.80 -2.43 -12.82
CA ALA A 40 0.34 -3.21 -13.31
C ALA A 40 1.64 -2.39 -13.26
N PHE A 41 1.57 -1.09 -13.55
CA PHE A 41 2.72 -0.20 -13.42
C PHE A 41 3.23 -0.14 -11.99
N TYR A 42 2.32 0.00 -11.02
CA TYR A 42 2.70 0.01 -9.62
C TYR A 42 3.31 -1.33 -9.18
N ALA A 43 2.74 -2.45 -9.64
CA ALA A 43 3.26 -3.78 -9.33
C ALA A 43 4.71 -3.95 -9.81
N LYS A 44 5.05 -3.45 -10.99
CA LYS A 44 6.40 -3.60 -11.56
C LYS A 44 7.47 -2.92 -10.73
N ARG A 45 7.14 -1.91 -9.94
CA ARG A 45 8.10 -1.19 -9.09
C ARG A 45 8.46 -1.98 -7.84
N THR A 46 7.82 -3.10 -7.59
CA THR A 46 7.94 -3.82 -6.32
C THR A 46 8.80 -5.06 -6.47
N LEU A 47 9.42 -5.48 -5.37
CA LEU A 47 10.22 -6.69 -5.35
C LEU A 47 9.38 -7.94 -5.59
N LEU A 48 8.14 -7.97 -5.08
CA LEU A 48 7.26 -9.11 -5.27
C LEU A 48 6.56 -9.10 -6.62
N GLY A 49 6.63 -7.99 -7.37
CA GLY A 49 5.97 -7.87 -8.66
C GLY A 49 4.45 -7.94 -8.57
N ARG A 50 3.88 -7.50 -7.45
CA ARG A 50 2.45 -7.62 -7.20
C ARG A 50 1.86 -6.30 -6.77
N GLU A 51 0.62 -6.11 -7.15
CA GLU A 51 -0.18 -4.97 -6.76
C GLU A 51 -0.70 -5.14 -5.33
N VAL A 52 -0.66 -4.05 -4.56
CA VAL A 52 -1.26 -4.04 -3.22
C VAL A 52 -2.76 -3.81 -3.36
N LEU A 53 -3.55 -4.64 -2.71
CA LEU A 53 -5.01 -4.59 -2.72
C LEU A 53 -5.52 -4.26 -1.32
N PRO A 54 -6.79 -3.79 -1.20
CA PRO A 54 -7.34 -3.45 0.11
C PRO A 54 -7.25 -4.57 1.15
N GLU A 55 -7.43 -5.82 0.74
CA GLU A 55 -7.32 -6.96 1.65
C GLU A 55 -5.92 -7.14 2.23
N HIS A 56 -4.88 -6.74 1.53
CA HIS A 56 -3.52 -6.80 2.05
C HIS A 56 -3.33 -5.78 3.17
N VAL A 57 -3.88 -4.59 3.01
CA VAL A 57 -3.85 -3.55 4.04
C VAL A 57 -4.68 -4.00 5.25
N ALA A 58 -5.85 -4.55 5.02
CA ALA A 58 -6.72 -5.05 6.08
C ALA A 58 -6.05 -6.17 6.89
N ALA A 59 -5.31 -7.06 6.24
CA ALA A 59 -4.56 -8.12 6.92
C ALA A 59 -3.51 -7.53 7.87
N ALA A 60 -2.80 -6.49 7.46
CA ALA A 60 -1.82 -5.82 8.33
C ALA A 60 -2.50 -5.16 9.53
N VAL A 61 -3.65 -4.50 9.32
CA VAL A 61 -4.43 -3.94 10.43
C VAL A 61 -4.84 -5.03 11.41
N PHE A 62 -5.31 -6.16 10.92
CA PHE A 62 -5.70 -7.27 11.76
C PHE A 62 -4.55 -7.76 12.64
N VAL A 63 -3.37 -7.97 12.06
CA VAL A 63 -2.21 -8.43 12.81
C VAL A 63 -1.82 -7.44 13.92
N LEU A 64 -1.87 -6.13 13.64
CA LEU A 64 -1.53 -5.10 14.61
C LEU A 64 -2.55 -4.97 15.73
N THR A 65 -3.80 -5.34 15.48
CA THR A 65 -4.89 -5.21 16.46
C THR A 65 -5.22 -6.52 17.17
N ALA A 66 -4.74 -7.65 16.65
CA ALA A 66 -4.90 -8.95 17.30
C ALA A 66 -3.98 -9.06 18.53
N GLY A 67 -4.24 -10.03 19.38
CA GLY A 67 -3.56 -10.14 20.67
C GLY A 67 -2.07 -10.48 20.60
N GLU A 68 -1.60 -11.07 19.52
CA GLU A 68 -0.21 -11.52 19.37
C GLU A 68 0.80 -10.38 19.48
N LEU A 69 0.43 -9.17 19.07
CA LEU A 69 1.32 -8.01 19.13
C LEU A 69 0.91 -7.04 20.24
N SER A 70 0.39 -7.56 21.34
CA SER A 70 -0.16 -6.73 22.42
C SER A 70 0.86 -5.82 23.11
N LEU A 71 2.15 -6.09 22.99
CA LEU A 71 3.22 -5.26 23.54
C LEU A 71 3.96 -4.46 22.47
N THR A 72 3.36 -4.26 21.30
CA THR A 72 3.94 -3.51 20.20
C THR A 72 3.24 -2.18 20.05
N THR A 73 4.02 -1.09 20.09
CA THR A 73 3.52 0.27 19.83
C THR A 73 4.61 1.06 19.13
N GLY A 74 4.22 2.07 18.36
CA GLY A 74 5.17 2.89 17.61
C GLY A 74 5.73 2.21 16.36
N LEU A 75 5.16 1.08 15.95
CA LEU A 75 5.60 0.35 14.77
C LEU A 75 4.88 0.87 13.53
N HIS A 76 5.62 1.00 12.43
CA HIS A 76 5.07 1.28 11.12
C HIS A 76 5.36 0.11 10.20
N ILE A 77 4.33 -0.51 9.66
CA ILE A 77 4.45 -1.67 8.76
C ILE A 77 4.23 -1.20 7.31
N PRO A 78 5.23 -1.36 6.43
CA PRO A 78 5.01 -1.13 5.01
C PRO A 78 4.19 -2.29 4.41
N VAL A 79 3.21 -1.96 3.59
CA VAL A 79 2.41 -2.91 2.81
C VAL A 79 2.53 -2.47 1.36
N ASP A 80 3.67 -2.74 0.76
CA ASP A 80 4.03 -2.17 -0.53
C ASP A 80 4.68 -3.17 -1.48
N ALA A 81 4.63 -4.45 -1.15
CA ALA A 81 5.25 -5.51 -1.94
C ALA A 81 6.76 -5.29 -2.18
N GLY A 82 7.38 -4.43 -1.38
CA GLY A 82 8.82 -4.15 -1.46
C GLY A 82 9.15 -3.07 -2.48
N VAL A 83 8.76 -1.83 -2.22
CA VAL A 83 9.18 -0.70 -3.05
C VAL A 83 10.62 -0.33 -2.67
N ALA A 84 11.56 -0.49 -3.60
CA ALA A 84 12.97 -0.25 -3.33
C ALA A 84 13.26 1.18 -2.89
N ALA A 85 12.54 2.16 -3.43
CA ALA A 85 12.72 3.57 -3.08
C ALA A 85 12.28 3.89 -1.64
N ALA A 86 11.57 2.97 -0.99
CA ALA A 86 11.07 3.14 0.38
C ALA A 86 11.97 2.41 1.40
N PHE A 87 13.26 2.31 1.15
CA PHE A 87 14.19 1.82 2.16
C PHE A 87 14.17 2.73 3.40
N LEU A 88 14.77 2.36 4.45
CA LEU A 88 14.67 3.02 5.76
C LEU A 88 13.28 2.85 6.38
N ARG A 89 12.65 1.76 6.05
CA ARG A 89 11.29 1.42 6.46
C ARG A 89 11.26 0.76 7.83
#